data_2c2b16e56ec5da617fa95d1e8a8702ce
#
_entry.id   2c2b16e56ec5da617fa95d1e8a8702ce
#
_cell.length_a   1.000
_cell.length_b   1.000
_cell.length_c   1.000
_cell.angle_alpha   90.00
_cell.angle_beta   90.00
_cell.angle_gamma   90.00
#
_symmetry.space_group_name_H-M   'P 1'
#
loop_
_entity.id
_entity.type
_entity.pdbx_description
1 polymer ?
#
loop_
_entity_poly.entity_id
_entity_poly.type
_entity_poly.pdbx_seq_one_letter_code
_entity_poly.pdbx_strand_id
1 'polypeptide(L)'
;SHWAAEFEPQLATNEKPQAYVEIDLDTRLQFTDGVVIVTNQRLLAKAPGENGWQQWPLRAGLVLNHFDHAGVGMLELTDQQGRLAIWRYTLSRNLAALRVISEFDLNRDSLVSGKAVLRSTEDLCPKCNAPLPPGEDECPICSHETAAPPSTWTLFRLARFARPYKWQLLSGFLLTLASTGATLVPPYLTMPLMDKVLIPFQNGQQIDTGYVALLLSGLAGAALLAWVLSWAKTY
;
A
#
# COMPACT_ATOMS: atom_id res chain seq x y z
N SER A 1 -21.06 20.30 5.95
CA SER A 1 -20.61 19.95 4.58
C SER A 1 -21.43 20.75 3.59
N HIS A 2 -20.91 21.05 2.41
CA HIS A 2 -21.64 21.75 1.34
C HIS A 2 -22.90 20.99 0.88
N TRP A 3 -22.88 19.67 1.05
CA TRP A 3 -24.00 18.80 0.72
C TRP A 3 -25.27 19.05 1.58
N ALA A 4 -25.14 19.62 2.79
CA ALA A 4 -26.30 19.86 3.66
C ALA A 4 -27.33 20.74 2.97
N ALA A 5 -26.90 21.83 2.32
CA ALA A 5 -27.80 22.76 1.60
C ALA A 5 -28.46 22.13 0.36
N GLU A 6 -27.83 21.08 -0.23
CA GLU A 6 -28.35 20.41 -1.42
C GLU A 6 -29.34 19.28 -1.10
N PHE A 7 -29.17 18.58 0.02
CA PHE A 7 -30.07 17.47 0.35
C PHE A 7 -31.24 17.86 1.26
N GLU A 8 -31.09 18.90 2.09
CA GLU A 8 -32.19 19.39 2.93
C GLU A 8 -33.53 19.58 2.20
N PRO A 9 -33.57 20.17 0.97
CA PRO A 9 -34.79 20.30 0.22
C PRO A 9 -35.37 18.96 -0.29
N GLN A 10 -34.59 17.90 -0.30
CA GLN A 10 -35.02 16.57 -0.73
C GLN A 10 -35.68 15.75 0.40
N LEU A 11 -35.53 16.17 1.65
CA LEU A 11 -36.06 15.46 2.79
C LEU A 11 -37.58 15.63 2.90
N ALA A 12 -38.26 14.51 3.17
CA ALA A 12 -39.71 14.54 3.47
C ALA A 12 -39.97 15.06 4.91
N THR A 13 -41.24 15.37 5.20
CA THR A 13 -41.65 15.74 6.57
C THR A 13 -41.34 14.61 7.53
N ASN A 14 -40.62 14.90 8.62
CA ASN A 14 -40.12 13.93 9.62
C ASN A 14 -38.99 13.00 9.15
N GLU A 15 -38.41 13.22 8.00
CA GLU A 15 -37.22 12.53 7.56
C GLU A 15 -35.96 13.17 8.12
N LYS A 16 -35.06 12.39 8.71
CA LYS A 16 -33.82 12.87 9.32
C LYS A 16 -32.61 12.11 8.73
N PRO A 17 -31.59 12.85 8.27
CA PRO A 17 -30.34 12.20 7.87
C PRO A 17 -29.66 11.60 9.11
N GLN A 18 -29.19 10.37 9.01
CA GLN A 18 -28.50 9.63 10.06
C GLN A 18 -26.99 9.58 9.84
N ALA A 19 -26.60 9.29 8.60
CA ALA A 19 -25.20 9.28 8.19
C ALA A 19 -25.06 9.61 6.71
N TYR A 20 -23.88 10.07 6.34
CA TYR A 20 -23.52 10.28 4.92
C TYR A 20 -22.07 9.95 4.65
N VAL A 21 -21.76 9.63 3.40
CA VAL A 21 -20.39 9.45 2.89
C VAL A 21 -20.25 10.22 1.57
N GLU A 22 -19.16 10.94 1.44
CA GLU A 22 -18.79 11.61 0.20
C GLU A 22 -18.15 10.59 -0.74
N ILE A 23 -18.59 10.59 -1.97
CA ILE A 23 -18.11 9.76 -3.06
C ILE A 23 -17.14 10.60 -3.88
N ASP A 24 -15.87 10.29 -3.78
CA ASP A 24 -14.79 11.09 -4.37
C ASP A 24 -14.14 10.42 -5.60
N LEU A 25 -14.69 9.28 -6.05
CA LEU A 25 -14.23 8.58 -7.24
C LEU A 25 -15.38 8.22 -8.19
N ASP A 26 -15.17 8.46 -9.48
CA ASP A 26 -16.11 8.04 -10.53
C ASP A 26 -15.83 6.57 -10.97
N THR A 27 -16.54 6.13 -11.99
CA THR A 27 -16.39 4.79 -12.58
C THR A 27 -15.03 4.56 -13.23
N ARG A 28 -14.30 5.63 -13.57
CA ARG A 28 -12.94 5.61 -14.16
C ARG A 28 -11.85 5.85 -13.13
N LEU A 29 -12.21 5.88 -11.82
CA LEU A 29 -11.30 6.19 -10.71
C LEU A 29 -10.71 7.61 -10.78
N GLN A 30 -11.43 8.56 -11.39
CA GLN A 30 -11.06 9.96 -11.38
C GLN A 30 -11.75 10.67 -10.20
N PHE A 31 -11.07 11.65 -9.62
CA PHE A 31 -11.62 12.43 -8.52
C PHE A 31 -12.85 13.21 -8.98
N THR A 32 -13.89 13.16 -8.17
CA THR A 32 -15.18 13.74 -8.46
C THR A 32 -15.96 14.00 -7.17
N ASP A 33 -17.11 14.65 -7.28
CA ASP A 33 -17.97 14.96 -6.14
C ASP A 33 -19.30 14.23 -6.24
N GLY A 34 -19.59 13.41 -5.25
CA GLY A 34 -20.86 12.72 -5.07
C GLY A 34 -21.14 12.49 -3.59
N VAL A 35 -22.32 12.01 -3.26
CA VAL A 35 -22.70 11.73 -1.86
C VAL A 35 -23.72 10.59 -1.77
N VAL A 36 -23.59 9.77 -0.76
CA VAL A 36 -24.59 8.78 -0.34
C VAL A 36 -25.03 9.12 1.08
N ILE A 37 -26.32 9.22 1.29
CA ILE A 37 -26.94 9.63 2.55
C ILE A 37 -27.98 8.60 2.97
N VAL A 38 -27.87 8.13 4.19
CA VAL A 38 -28.87 7.29 4.82
C VAL A 38 -29.78 8.14 5.71
N THR A 39 -31.08 7.96 5.55
CA THR A 39 -32.08 8.57 6.41
C THR A 39 -32.83 7.48 7.19
N ASN A 40 -33.72 7.89 8.06
CA ASN A 40 -34.59 6.97 8.77
C ASN A 40 -35.66 6.28 7.90
N GLN A 41 -35.77 6.63 6.60
CA GLN A 41 -36.80 6.09 5.67
C GLN A 41 -36.24 5.53 4.38
N ARG A 42 -35.13 6.09 3.88
CA ARG A 42 -34.58 5.73 2.57
C ARG A 42 -33.08 6.02 2.47
N LEU A 43 -32.46 5.44 1.45
CA LEU A 43 -31.14 5.80 0.98
C LEU A 43 -31.26 6.81 -0.16
N LEU A 44 -30.52 7.88 -0.08
CA LEU A 44 -30.40 8.92 -1.12
C LEU A 44 -28.99 8.91 -1.65
N ALA A 45 -28.81 9.04 -2.95
CA ALA A 45 -27.51 9.21 -3.54
C ALA A 45 -27.54 10.24 -4.68
N LYS A 46 -26.49 11.03 -4.76
CA LYS A 46 -26.18 11.86 -5.92
C LYS A 46 -24.90 11.32 -6.51
N ALA A 47 -25.02 10.63 -7.64
CA ALA A 47 -23.88 10.05 -8.31
C ALA A 47 -23.00 11.15 -8.95
N PRO A 48 -21.68 10.93 -9.05
CA PRO A 48 -20.79 11.87 -9.70
C PRO A 48 -21.21 12.20 -11.14
N GLY A 49 -21.29 13.50 -11.44
CA GLY A 49 -21.68 13.97 -12.77
C GLY A 49 -23.18 13.88 -13.10
N GLU A 50 -24.00 13.40 -12.19
CA GLU A 50 -25.46 13.38 -12.33
C GLU A 50 -26.09 14.59 -11.65
N ASN A 51 -27.09 15.19 -12.31
CA ASN A 51 -27.84 16.34 -11.77
C ASN A 51 -29.04 15.90 -10.91
N GLY A 52 -29.36 14.60 -10.89
CA GLY A 52 -30.52 14.05 -10.20
C GLY A 52 -30.15 13.28 -8.93
N TRP A 53 -31.09 13.28 -7.96
CA TRP A 53 -31.01 12.42 -6.79
C TRP A 53 -31.65 11.07 -7.08
N GLN A 54 -30.92 10.00 -6.85
CA GLN A 54 -31.43 8.65 -6.84
C GLN A 54 -31.89 8.31 -5.42
N GLN A 55 -32.95 7.53 -5.28
CA GLN A 55 -33.54 7.23 -3.98
C GLN A 55 -34.06 5.78 -3.93
N TRP A 56 -33.83 5.13 -2.81
CA TRP A 56 -34.30 3.77 -2.54
C TRP A 56 -34.94 3.71 -1.15
N PRO A 57 -36.27 3.46 -1.04
CA PRO A 57 -36.91 3.26 0.24
C PRO A 57 -36.31 2.05 0.97
N LEU A 58 -36.08 2.17 2.25
CA LEU A 58 -35.60 1.06 3.08
C LEU A 58 -36.67 -0.01 3.14
N ARG A 59 -36.31 -1.24 2.78
CA ARG A 59 -37.20 -2.40 2.73
C ARG A 59 -36.45 -3.69 3.04
N ALA A 60 -37.18 -4.73 3.43
CA ALA A 60 -36.62 -6.06 3.56
C ALA A 60 -36.01 -6.53 2.23
N GLY A 61 -34.82 -7.14 2.31
CA GLY A 61 -34.08 -7.61 1.13
C GLY A 61 -33.18 -6.59 0.45
N LEU A 62 -33.21 -5.31 0.87
CA LEU A 62 -32.22 -4.32 0.44
C LEU A 62 -30.98 -4.45 1.31
N VAL A 63 -29.82 -4.61 0.67
CA VAL A 63 -28.52 -4.81 1.34
C VAL A 63 -27.50 -3.82 0.81
N LEU A 64 -26.77 -3.18 1.72
CA LEU A 64 -25.68 -2.28 1.41
C LEU A 64 -24.36 -2.94 1.80
N ASN A 65 -23.63 -3.44 0.81
CA ASN A 65 -22.35 -4.12 1.01
C ASN A 65 -21.17 -3.17 0.91
N HIS A 66 -20.13 -3.49 1.64
CA HIS A 66 -18.84 -2.81 1.60
C HIS A 66 -17.77 -3.74 1.06
N PHE A 67 -16.95 -3.24 0.15
CA PHE A 67 -15.78 -3.93 -0.36
C PHE A 67 -14.59 -2.97 -0.37
N ASP A 68 -13.43 -3.48 -0.02
CA ASP A 68 -12.16 -2.78 -0.16
C ASP A 68 -11.27 -3.57 -1.11
N HIS A 69 -10.84 -2.93 -2.19
CA HIS A 69 -9.96 -3.56 -3.16
C HIS A 69 -8.88 -2.58 -3.63
N ALA A 70 -7.61 -2.95 -3.38
CA ALA A 70 -6.43 -2.21 -3.85
C ALA A 70 -6.43 -0.71 -3.49
N GLY A 71 -6.93 -0.34 -2.31
CA GLY A 71 -6.96 1.04 -1.84
C GLY A 71 -8.19 1.85 -2.27
N VAL A 72 -9.16 1.20 -2.93
CA VAL A 72 -10.44 1.78 -3.33
C VAL A 72 -11.55 1.10 -2.54
N GLY A 73 -12.27 1.88 -1.74
CA GLY A 73 -13.50 1.42 -1.10
C GLY A 73 -14.67 1.47 -2.08
N MET A 74 -15.57 0.50 -1.97
CA MET A 74 -16.80 0.42 -2.76
C MET A 74 -18.00 0.17 -1.87
N LEU A 75 -19.09 0.90 -2.12
CA LEU A 75 -20.42 0.61 -1.61
C LEU A 75 -21.25 0.04 -2.73
N GLU A 76 -21.88 -1.09 -2.48
CA GLU A 76 -22.77 -1.76 -3.44
C GLU A 76 -24.14 -1.94 -2.83
N LEU A 77 -25.16 -1.36 -3.46
CA LEU A 77 -26.54 -1.54 -3.07
C LEU A 77 -27.13 -2.67 -3.93
N THR A 78 -27.63 -3.70 -3.26
CA THR A 78 -28.24 -4.88 -3.90
C THR A 78 -29.64 -5.15 -3.36
N ASP A 79 -30.46 -5.80 -4.15
CA ASP A 79 -31.71 -6.41 -3.73
C ASP A 79 -31.84 -7.85 -4.26
N GLN A 80 -33.00 -8.47 -4.09
CA GLN A 80 -33.26 -9.84 -4.56
C GLN A 80 -33.15 -10.03 -6.08
N GLN A 81 -33.22 -8.94 -6.85
CA GLN A 81 -33.16 -8.97 -8.32
C GLN A 81 -31.75 -8.68 -8.85
N GLY A 82 -30.85 -8.21 -7.97
CA GLY A 82 -29.46 -7.95 -8.31
C GLY A 82 -28.95 -6.61 -7.80
N ARG A 83 -27.92 -6.11 -8.46
CA ARG A 83 -27.25 -4.86 -8.09
C ARG A 83 -28.04 -3.64 -8.60
N LEU A 84 -28.35 -2.74 -7.67
CA LEU A 84 -29.08 -1.48 -7.96
C LEU A 84 -28.14 -0.32 -8.21
N ALA A 85 -27.06 -0.20 -7.40
CA ALA A 85 -26.11 0.88 -7.52
C ALA A 85 -24.74 0.47 -6.97
N ILE A 86 -23.70 1.18 -7.41
CA ILE A 86 -22.33 1.04 -6.92
C ILE A 86 -21.65 2.41 -6.87
N TRP A 87 -20.95 2.68 -5.76
CA TRP A 87 -20.20 3.90 -5.55
C TRP A 87 -18.77 3.58 -5.13
N ARG A 88 -17.83 4.37 -5.61
CA ARG A 88 -16.42 4.22 -5.27
C ARG A 88 -15.89 5.42 -4.52
N TYR A 89 -15.01 5.18 -3.57
CA TYR A 89 -14.42 6.24 -2.76
C TYR A 89 -13.00 5.87 -2.32
N THR A 90 -12.21 6.87 -1.97
CA THR A 90 -10.88 6.65 -1.39
C THR A 90 -10.98 6.15 0.04
N LEU A 91 -9.99 5.37 0.50
CA LEU A 91 -9.98 4.80 1.87
C LEU A 91 -10.02 5.87 2.97
N SER A 92 -9.71 7.13 2.66
CA SER A 92 -9.90 8.24 3.61
C SER A 92 -11.35 8.40 4.07
N ARG A 93 -12.32 7.93 3.27
CA ARG A 93 -13.76 7.97 3.55
C ARG A 93 -14.31 6.69 4.19
N ASN A 94 -13.43 5.69 4.44
CA ASN A 94 -13.87 4.38 4.90
C ASN A 94 -14.66 4.42 6.23
N LEU A 95 -14.24 5.26 7.19
CA LEU A 95 -14.99 5.45 8.44
C LEU A 95 -16.41 5.96 8.20
N ALA A 96 -16.58 6.91 7.28
CA ALA A 96 -17.90 7.44 6.94
C ALA A 96 -18.75 6.38 6.23
N ALA A 97 -18.16 5.57 5.35
CA ALA A 97 -18.84 4.48 4.66
C ALA A 97 -19.34 3.41 5.65
N LEU A 98 -18.52 2.98 6.60
CA LEU A 98 -18.91 2.02 7.64
C LEU A 98 -20.05 2.56 8.53
N ARG A 99 -20.04 3.86 8.83
CA ARG A 99 -21.15 4.50 9.55
C ARG A 99 -22.45 4.49 8.75
N VAL A 100 -22.35 4.78 7.45
CA VAL A 100 -23.52 4.74 6.54
C VAL A 100 -24.12 3.34 6.51
N ILE A 101 -23.30 2.28 6.40
CA ILE A 101 -23.76 0.90 6.39
C ILE A 101 -24.45 0.54 7.71
N SER A 102 -23.79 0.84 8.83
CA SER A 102 -24.34 0.54 10.15
C SER A 102 -25.67 1.25 10.42
N GLU A 103 -25.80 2.53 10.03
CA GLU A 103 -27.08 3.25 10.14
C GLU A 103 -28.13 2.74 9.16
N PHE A 104 -27.71 2.33 7.96
CA PHE A 104 -28.57 1.70 6.97
C PHE A 104 -29.19 0.41 7.54
N ASP A 105 -28.38 -0.50 8.06
CA ASP A 105 -28.84 -1.77 8.62
C ASP A 105 -29.75 -1.56 9.83
N LEU A 106 -29.37 -0.68 10.77
CA LEU A 106 -30.21 -0.35 11.93
C LEU A 106 -31.57 0.21 11.55
N ASN A 107 -31.63 1.14 10.61
CA ASN A 107 -32.90 1.75 10.17
C ASN A 107 -33.73 0.75 9.37
N ARG A 108 -33.13 -0.05 8.46
CA ARG A 108 -33.80 -1.11 7.73
C ARG A 108 -34.43 -2.12 8.68
N ASP A 109 -33.66 -2.63 9.64
CA ASP A 109 -34.11 -3.65 10.57
C ASP A 109 -35.16 -3.10 11.54
N SER A 110 -35.07 -1.83 11.94
CA SER A 110 -36.11 -1.15 12.72
C SER A 110 -37.42 -1.04 11.96
N LEU A 111 -37.37 -0.70 10.68
CA LEU A 111 -38.56 -0.62 9.82
C LEU A 111 -39.20 -2.00 9.56
N VAL A 112 -38.37 -3.03 9.34
CA VAL A 112 -38.84 -4.40 9.07
C VAL A 112 -39.40 -5.05 10.33
N SER A 113 -38.76 -4.86 11.49
CA SER A 113 -39.19 -5.46 12.76
C SER A 113 -40.30 -4.67 13.46
N GLY A 114 -40.52 -3.41 13.08
CA GLY A 114 -41.46 -2.48 13.75
C GLY A 114 -41.02 -2.10 15.17
N LYS A 115 -39.78 -2.38 15.55
CA LYS A 115 -39.18 -2.04 16.85
C LYS A 115 -37.90 -1.26 16.63
N ALA A 116 -37.63 -0.28 17.47
CA ALA A 116 -36.36 0.42 17.46
C ALA A 116 -35.22 -0.57 17.83
N VAL A 117 -34.36 -0.84 16.86
CA VAL A 117 -33.14 -1.63 17.08
C VAL A 117 -32.07 -0.67 17.60
N LEU A 118 -31.61 -0.91 18.81
CA LEU A 118 -30.52 -0.12 19.40
C LEU A 118 -29.19 -0.79 19.07
N ARG A 119 -28.20 0.03 18.72
CA ARG A 119 -26.83 -0.44 18.53
C ARG A 119 -26.27 -0.96 19.85
N SER A 120 -25.70 -2.16 19.86
CA SER A 120 -24.95 -2.66 21.01
C SER A 120 -23.57 -1.98 21.06
N THR A 121 -23.04 -1.77 22.26
CA THR A 121 -21.67 -1.27 22.43
C THR A 121 -20.61 -2.28 21.99
N GLU A 122 -20.99 -3.54 21.84
CA GLU A 122 -20.15 -4.63 21.35
C GLU A 122 -19.88 -4.54 19.84
N ASP A 123 -20.76 -3.84 19.10
CA ASP A 123 -20.62 -3.61 17.65
C ASP A 123 -19.69 -2.42 17.33
N LEU A 124 -19.04 -1.83 18.31
CA LEU A 124 -18.16 -0.69 18.13
C LEU A 124 -16.71 -1.06 18.48
N CYS A 125 -15.78 -0.59 17.65
CA CYS A 125 -14.37 -0.72 17.96
C CYS A 125 -13.99 0.04 19.23
N PRO A 126 -13.38 -0.60 20.24
CA PRO A 126 -13.04 0.07 21.51
C PRO A 126 -11.96 1.15 21.35
N LYS A 127 -11.23 1.16 20.23
CA LYS A 127 -10.13 2.10 19.98
C LYS A 127 -10.58 3.37 19.23
N CYS A 128 -11.39 3.24 18.19
CA CYS A 128 -11.80 4.36 17.33
C CYS A 128 -13.33 4.60 17.29
N ASN A 129 -14.12 3.81 18.01
CA ASN A 129 -15.59 3.86 18.02
C ASN A 129 -16.22 3.72 16.62
N ALA A 130 -15.50 3.11 15.65
CA ALA A 130 -16.06 2.79 14.37
C ALA A 130 -16.97 1.55 14.47
N PRO A 131 -18.05 1.47 13.70
CA PRO A 131 -18.84 0.26 13.60
C PRO A 131 -17.97 -0.89 13.05
N LEU A 132 -18.04 -2.04 13.69
CA LEU A 132 -17.41 -3.27 13.22
C LEU A 132 -18.34 -3.97 12.21
N PRO A 133 -17.81 -4.50 11.12
CA PRO A 133 -18.58 -5.34 10.23
C PRO A 133 -19.07 -6.61 10.96
N PRO A 134 -20.27 -7.11 10.66
CA PRO A 134 -20.78 -8.29 11.32
C PRO A 134 -19.89 -9.50 11.06
N GLY A 135 -19.39 -10.11 12.16
CA GLY A 135 -18.53 -11.30 12.10
C GLY A 135 -17.04 -11.02 11.98
N GLU A 136 -16.60 -9.77 12.05
CA GLU A 136 -15.19 -9.39 12.09
C GLU A 136 -14.81 -8.83 13.46
N ASP A 137 -13.79 -9.43 14.10
CA ASP A 137 -13.24 -8.97 15.38
C ASP A 137 -12.20 -7.85 15.20
N GLU A 138 -11.68 -7.67 13.97
CA GLU A 138 -10.67 -6.67 13.66
C GLU A 138 -11.30 -5.42 13.00
N CYS A 139 -10.98 -4.26 13.55
CA CYS A 139 -11.45 -3.00 13.00
C CYS A 139 -10.70 -2.65 11.70
N PRO A 140 -11.38 -2.53 10.54
CA PRO A 140 -10.72 -2.25 9.27
C PRO A 140 -10.00 -0.88 9.25
N ILE A 141 -10.39 0.06 10.10
CA ILE A 141 -9.75 1.37 10.22
C ILE A 141 -8.46 1.28 11.05
N CYS A 142 -8.53 0.64 12.22
CA CYS A 142 -7.36 0.50 13.08
C CYS A 142 -6.32 -0.46 12.51
N SER A 143 -6.72 -1.49 11.76
CA SER A 143 -5.80 -2.40 11.08
C SER A 143 -5.05 -1.69 9.95
N HIS A 144 -5.71 -0.78 9.23
CA HIS A 144 -5.07 0.06 8.22
C HIS A 144 -4.04 1.04 8.81
N GLU A 145 -4.31 1.62 9.98
CA GLU A 145 -3.34 2.47 10.69
C GLU A 145 -2.12 1.67 11.20
N THR A 146 -2.33 0.40 11.61
CA THR A 146 -1.22 -0.50 11.97
C THR A 146 -0.45 -1.00 10.78
N ALA A 147 -1.02 -0.94 9.58
CA ALA A 147 -0.33 -1.19 8.30
C ALA A 147 0.50 0.01 7.80
N ALA A 148 0.69 1.06 8.59
CA ALA A 148 1.69 2.09 8.30
C ALA A 148 3.04 1.41 8.01
N PRO A 149 3.79 1.85 6.96
CA PRO A 149 5.01 1.17 6.54
C PRO A 149 5.91 0.98 7.76
N PRO A 150 6.40 -0.26 7.99
CA PRO A 150 7.16 -0.57 9.18
C PRO A 150 8.34 0.39 9.26
N SER A 151 8.50 1.05 10.41
CA SER A 151 9.62 1.95 10.61
C SER A 151 10.93 1.20 10.31
N THR A 152 11.96 1.91 9.82
CA THR A 152 13.29 1.33 9.56
C THR A 152 13.83 0.56 10.77
N TRP A 153 13.38 0.90 11.98
CA TRP A 153 13.68 0.18 13.21
C TRP A 153 13.11 -1.25 13.24
N THR A 154 11.96 -1.49 12.62
CA THR A 154 11.38 -2.83 12.49
C THR A 154 12.26 -3.75 11.63
N LEU A 155 12.96 -3.21 10.63
CA LEU A 155 13.96 -3.95 9.84
C LEU A 155 15.13 -4.44 10.71
N PHE A 156 15.56 -3.65 11.70
CA PHE A 156 16.60 -4.10 12.66
C PHE A 156 16.11 -5.23 13.57
N ARG A 157 14.81 -5.35 13.85
CA ARG A 157 14.26 -6.52 14.56
C ARG A 157 14.35 -7.79 13.71
N LEU A 158 14.24 -7.70 12.38
CA LEU A 158 14.48 -8.81 11.45
C LEU A 158 15.93 -9.29 11.51
N ALA A 159 16.90 -8.45 11.84
CA ALA A 159 18.30 -8.84 12.04
C ALA A 159 18.45 -9.89 13.16
N ARG A 160 17.48 -10.00 14.07
CA ARG A 160 17.45 -11.06 15.08
C ARG A 160 17.27 -12.46 14.46
N PHE A 161 16.54 -12.57 13.35
CA PHE A 161 16.38 -13.82 12.61
C PHE A 161 17.63 -14.17 11.79
N ALA A 162 18.46 -13.18 11.45
CA ALA A 162 19.74 -13.39 10.78
C ALA A 162 20.85 -13.87 11.72
N ARG A 163 20.66 -13.83 13.04
CA ARG A 163 21.66 -14.24 14.03
C ARG A 163 22.23 -15.66 13.82
N PRO A 164 21.42 -16.71 13.53
CA PRO A 164 21.99 -18.03 13.29
C PRO A 164 22.90 -18.08 12.05
N TYR A 165 22.67 -17.19 11.07
CA TYR A 165 23.40 -17.14 9.80
C TYR A 165 24.48 -16.03 9.75
N LYS A 166 24.84 -15.44 10.91
CA LYS A 166 25.79 -14.32 10.99
C LYS A 166 27.14 -14.59 10.31
N TRP A 167 27.65 -15.81 10.40
CA TRP A 167 28.91 -16.19 9.78
C TRP A 167 28.80 -16.30 8.25
N GLN A 168 27.68 -16.80 7.74
CA GLN A 168 27.42 -16.86 6.31
C GLN A 168 27.22 -15.45 5.72
N LEU A 169 26.51 -14.56 6.42
CA LEU A 169 26.35 -13.16 6.03
C LEU A 169 27.70 -12.43 6.06
N LEU A 170 28.50 -12.65 7.09
CA LEU A 170 29.84 -12.06 7.20
C LEU A 170 30.77 -12.56 6.09
N SER A 171 30.77 -13.88 5.81
CA SER A 171 31.59 -14.44 4.73
C SER A 171 31.17 -13.91 3.36
N GLY A 172 29.87 -13.81 3.07
CA GLY A 172 29.35 -13.22 1.83
C GLY A 172 29.72 -11.74 1.69
N PHE A 173 29.67 -10.98 2.78
CA PHE A 173 30.08 -9.58 2.80
C PHE A 173 31.60 -9.43 2.54
N LEU A 174 32.42 -10.22 3.22
CA LEU A 174 33.89 -10.21 3.02
C LEU A 174 34.26 -10.64 1.60
N LEU A 175 33.58 -11.66 1.06
CA LEU A 175 33.78 -12.14 -0.30
C LEU A 175 33.43 -11.06 -1.32
N THR A 176 32.36 -10.30 -1.08
CA THR A 176 31.95 -9.17 -1.93
C THR A 176 32.98 -8.06 -1.89
N LEU A 177 33.47 -7.69 -0.71
CA LEU A 177 34.54 -6.68 -0.53
C LEU A 177 35.84 -7.12 -1.24
N ALA A 178 36.27 -8.36 -1.04
CA ALA A 178 37.45 -8.91 -1.68
C ALA A 178 37.32 -8.92 -3.21
N SER A 179 36.16 -9.34 -3.73
CA SER A 179 35.88 -9.33 -5.17
C SER A 179 35.93 -7.90 -5.74
N THR A 180 35.29 -6.92 -5.06
CA THR A 180 35.31 -5.52 -5.48
C THR A 180 36.73 -4.95 -5.43
N GLY A 181 37.51 -5.27 -4.38
CA GLY A 181 38.91 -4.89 -4.28
C GLY A 181 39.75 -5.47 -5.43
N ALA A 182 39.59 -6.75 -5.74
CA ALA A 182 40.30 -7.41 -6.81
C ALA A 182 40.02 -6.78 -8.20
N THR A 183 38.80 -6.31 -8.45
CA THR A 183 38.45 -5.63 -9.71
C THR A 183 39.03 -4.21 -9.84
N LEU A 184 39.43 -3.58 -8.74
CA LEU A 184 40.11 -2.27 -8.75
C LEU A 184 41.61 -2.37 -9.00
N VAL A 185 42.22 -3.56 -8.81
CA VAL A 185 43.68 -3.76 -9.00
C VAL A 185 44.11 -3.55 -10.47
N PRO A 186 43.45 -4.09 -11.51
CA PRO A 186 43.83 -3.88 -12.90
C PRO A 186 43.95 -2.40 -13.30
N PRO A 187 42.95 -1.51 -13.08
CA PRO A 187 43.11 -0.10 -13.45
C PRO A 187 44.23 0.59 -12.67
N TYR A 188 44.48 0.20 -11.40
CA TYR A 188 45.57 0.76 -10.62
C TYR A 188 46.95 0.35 -11.11
N LEU A 189 47.12 -0.89 -11.59
CA LEU A 189 48.39 -1.39 -12.17
C LEU A 189 48.62 -0.91 -13.61
N THR A 190 47.56 -0.55 -14.34
CA THR A 190 47.68 -0.06 -15.70
C THR A 190 48.39 1.31 -15.76
N MET A 191 48.19 2.15 -14.76
CA MET A 191 48.80 3.48 -14.68
C MET A 191 50.36 3.41 -14.66
N PRO A 192 51.03 2.70 -13.72
CA PRO A 192 52.46 2.53 -13.73
C PRO A 192 52.98 1.75 -14.95
N LEU A 193 52.20 0.90 -15.56
CA LEU A 193 52.55 0.20 -16.80
C LEU A 193 52.68 1.20 -17.95
N MET A 194 51.75 2.14 -18.08
CA MET A 194 51.82 3.23 -19.06
C MET A 194 53.00 4.14 -18.82
N ASP A 195 53.16 4.65 -17.59
CA ASP A 195 54.14 5.70 -17.28
C ASP A 195 55.57 5.18 -17.26
N LYS A 196 55.83 3.99 -16.73
CA LYS A 196 57.19 3.47 -16.50
C LYS A 196 57.65 2.44 -17.53
N VAL A 197 56.74 1.93 -18.35
CA VAL A 197 57.08 0.92 -19.37
C VAL A 197 56.81 1.45 -20.79
N LEU A 198 55.60 1.87 -21.09
CA LEU A 198 55.21 2.21 -22.45
C LEU A 198 55.81 3.53 -22.95
N ILE A 199 55.76 4.56 -22.11
CA ILE A 199 56.30 5.90 -22.45
C ILE A 199 57.84 5.85 -22.60
N PRO A 200 58.64 5.28 -21.67
CA PRO A 200 60.08 5.15 -21.85
C PRO A 200 60.46 4.27 -23.05
N PHE A 201 59.71 3.22 -23.36
CA PHE A 201 59.91 2.38 -24.55
C PHE A 201 59.78 3.16 -25.85
N GLN A 202 58.74 3.98 -25.96
CA GLN A 202 58.57 4.85 -27.14
C GLN A 202 59.71 5.87 -27.32
N ASN A 203 60.34 6.27 -26.22
CA ASN A 203 61.46 7.21 -26.20
C ASN A 203 62.82 6.53 -26.39
N GLY A 204 62.89 5.22 -26.71
CA GLY A 204 64.12 4.47 -26.98
C GLY A 204 64.96 4.17 -25.74
N GLN A 205 64.39 4.25 -24.55
CA GLN A 205 65.08 3.92 -23.29
C GLN A 205 65.05 2.42 -23.04
N GLN A 206 66.11 1.89 -22.42
CA GLN A 206 66.17 0.47 -22.01
C GLN A 206 65.19 0.25 -20.84
N ILE A 207 64.33 -0.78 -21.00
CA ILE A 207 63.35 -1.13 -20.01
C ILE A 207 63.89 -2.28 -19.16
N ASP A 208 63.63 -2.22 -17.87
CA ASP A 208 63.88 -3.33 -16.95
C ASP A 208 62.85 -4.44 -17.16
N THR A 209 63.26 -5.51 -17.87
CA THR A 209 62.41 -6.66 -18.14
C THR A 209 61.88 -7.35 -16.90
N GLY A 210 62.64 -7.26 -15.76
CA GLY A 210 62.17 -7.79 -14.45
C GLY A 210 60.96 -7.02 -13.91
N TYR A 211 60.96 -5.69 -14.03
CA TYR A 211 59.87 -4.87 -13.58
C TYR A 211 58.59 -5.07 -14.45
N VAL A 212 58.76 -5.22 -15.74
CA VAL A 212 57.64 -5.54 -16.64
C VAL A 212 57.01 -6.91 -16.30
N ALA A 213 57.85 -7.94 -16.10
CA ALA A 213 57.40 -9.28 -15.71
C ALA A 213 56.63 -9.25 -14.36
N LEU A 214 57.08 -8.47 -13.41
CA LEU A 214 56.42 -8.29 -12.14
C LEU A 214 55.05 -7.62 -12.27
N LEU A 215 54.91 -6.57 -13.06
CA LEU A 215 53.62 -5.90 -13.32
C LEU A 215 52.65 -6.82 -14.07
N LEU A 216 53.08 -7.54 -15.07
CA LEU A 216 52.28 -8.48 -15.84
C LEU A 216 51.83 -9.66 -15.00
N SER A 217 52.73 -10.23 -14.13
CA SER A 217 52.36 -11.30 -13.24
C SER A 217 51.34 -10.82 -12.14
N GLY A 218 51.51 -9.60 -11.66
CA GLY A 218 50.56 -8.97 -10.74
C GLY A 218 49.17 -8.80 -11.37
N LEU A 219 49.12 -8.38 -12.62
CA LEU A 219 47.88 -8.19 -13.36
C LEU A 219 47.18 -9.54 -13.66
N ALA A 220 47.96 -10.56 -14.07
CA ALA A 220 47.45 -11.91 -14.26
C ALA A 220 46.98 -12.54 -12.96
N GLY A 221 47.73 -12.36 -11.87
CA GLY A 221 47.35 -12.83 -10.54
C GLY A 221 46.06 -12.17 -10.04
N ALA A 222 45.92 -10.86 -10.21
CA ALA A 222 44.69 -10.14 -9.86
C ALA A 222 43.46 -10.62 -10.67
N ALA A 223 43.63 -10.88 -11.96
CA ALA A 223 42.58 -11.39 -12.83
C ALA A 223 42.12 -12.80 -12.41
N LEU A 224 43.08 -13.69 -12.12
CA LEU A 224 42.81 -15.05 -11.62
C LEU A 224 42.10 -14.99 -10.25
N LEU A 225 42.54 -14.14 -9.36
CA LEU A 225 41.93 -13.95 -8.03
C LEU A 225 40.48 -13.44 -8.16
N ALA A 226 40.26 -12.45 -9.02
CA ALA A 226 38.92 -11.94 -9.30
C ALA A 226 38.01 -13.03 -9.89
N TRP A 227 38.54 -13.87 -10.78
CA TRP A 227 37.79 -14.99 -11.36
C TRP A 227 37.40 -16.04 -10.31
N VAL A 228 38.35 -16.48 -9.47
CA VAL A 228 38.10 -17.43 -8.38
C VAL A 228 37.08 -16.89 -7.38
N LEU A 229 37.22 -15.61 -6.96
CA LEU A 229 36.28 -14.97 -6.05
C LEU A 229 34.88 -14.85 -6.67
N SER A 230 34.79 -14.53 -7.96
CA SER A 230 33.51 -14.48 -8.68
C SER A 230 32.84 -15.86 -8.74
N TRP A 231 33.63 -16.91 -8.99
CA TRP A 231 33.15 -18.28 -8.97
C TRP A 231 32.65 -18.70 -7.58
N ALA A 232 33.44 -18.42 -6.52
CA ALA A 232 33.06 -18.70 -5.13
C ALA A 232 31.80 -17.94 -4.67
N LYS A 233 31.50 -16.78 -5.26
CA LYS A 233 30.30 -16.01 -4.97
C LYS A 233 29.04 -16.61 -5.58
N THR A 234 29.20 -17.40 -6.66
CA THR A 234 28.06 -18.00 -7.39
C THR A 234 27.61 -19.32 -6.77
N TYR A 235 28.47 -19.97 -5.98
CA TYR A 235 28.21 -21.23 -5.25
C TYR A 235 28.10 -21.00 -3.75
#